data_bcc7191fac94a2fec11218aaa297769c
#
_entry.id   bcc7191fac94a2fec11218aaa297769c
#
_cell.length_a   1.000
_cell.length_b   1.000
_cell.length_c   1.000
_cell.angle_alpha   90.00
_cell.angle_beta   90.00
_cell.angle_gamma   90.00
#
_symmetry.space_group_name_H-M   'P 1'
#
loop_
_entity.id
_entity.type
_entity.pdbx_description
1 polymer ?
#
loop_
_entity_poly.entity_id
_entity_poly.type
_entity_poly.pdbx_seq_one_letter_code
_entity_poly.pdbx_strand_id
1 'polypeptide(L)'
;PCQCGCPADAAITPDCCSRQRGTGRLTVTVWGGRGWRGDHFSMTDAYVRVTAGAQSARTATAWNQDRPRWGARLDMGRVALPPGARLRLEVWDEDNGWDDDLLGVCEVGLEATAATEGNGEKAGLCFPGGGRLEFGYRLTCGRALGGSLCHDYVPQPPEGDGGLYRFSRWPPG
;
A
#
# COMPACT_ATOMS: atom_id res chain seq x y z
N PRO A 1 20.19 -11.29 -14.05
CA PRO A 1 20.84 -11.53 -12.76
C PRO A 1 21.30 -10.23 -12.13
N CYS A 2 21.28 -10.17 -10.83
CA CYS A 2 21.83 -9.02 -10.13
C CYS A 2 23.37 -9.08 -10.18
N GLN A 3 23.95 -7.93 -10.40
CA GLN A 3 25.41 -7.79 -10.42
C GLN A 3 25.76 -6.64 -9.51
N CYS A 4 26.23 -6.96 -8.34
CA CYS A 4 26.48 -5.93 -7.34
C CYS A 4 27.52 -6.43 -6.35
N GLY A 5 28.10 -5.52 -5.63
CA GLY A 5 28.87 -5.80 -4.45
C GLY A 5 28.16 -5.11 -3.29
N CYS A 6 28.00 -5.77 -2.21
CA CYS A 6 27.27 -5.22 -1.09
C CYS A 6 27.82 -5.73 0.23
N PRO A 7 27.60 -5.01 1.33
CA PRO A 7 27.87 -5.58 2.65
C PRO A 7 26.92 -6.73 2.94
N ALA A 8 27.33 -7.63 3.78
CA ALA A 8 26.46 -8.72 4.21
C ALA A 8 25.22 -8.15 4.90
N ASP A 9 24.06 -8.65 4.49
CA ASP A 9 22.76 -8.18 5.00
C ASP A 9 21.78 -9.34 4.88
N ALA A 10 20.95 -9.54 5.89
CA ALA A 10 19.97 -10.62 5.91
C ALA A 10 18.94 -10.52 4.77
N ALA A 11 18.69 -9.31 4.27
CA ALA A 11 17.75 -9.08 3.17
C ALA A 11 18.38 -9.25 1.79
N ILE A 12 19.66 -9.55 1.71
CA ILE A 12 20.40 -9.61 0.46
C ILE A 12 21.13 -10.96 0.38
N THR A 13 21.12 -11.57 -0.79
CA THR A 13 21.84 -12.82 -1.00
C THR A 13 23.35 -12.59 -1.01
N PRO A 14 24.17 -13.66 -0.90
CA PRO A 14 25.62 -13.51 -1.05
C PRO A 14 26.06 -12.88 -2.36
N ASP A 15 25.22 -12.97 -3.41
CA ASP A 15 25.49 -12.35 -4.71
C ASP A 15 24.95 -10.92 -4.78
N CYS A 16 24.60 -10.35 -3.65
CA CYS A 16 24.06 -9.00 -3.53
C CYS A 16 22.72 -8.79 -4.23
N CYS A 17 21.97 -9.84 -4.44
CA CYS A 17 20.62 -9.74 -4.96
C CYS A 17 19.62 -9.64 -3.79
N SER A 18 18.71 -8.69 -3.86
CA SER A 18 17.71 -8.56 -2.82
C SER A 18 16.85 -9.81 -2.75
N ARG A 19 16.68 -10.34 -1.55
CA ARG A 19 15.75 -11.46 -1.30
C ARG A 19 14.30 -10.99 -1.33
N GLN A 20 14.08 -9.68 -1.39
CA GLN A 20 12.76 -9.08 -1.28
C GLN A 20 12.23 -8.58 -2.63
N ARG A 21 12.85 -9.03 -3.72
CA ARG A 21 12.41 -8.62 -5.05
C ARG A 21 10.93 -8.92 -5.26
N GLY A 22 10.19 -7.94 -5.77
CA GLY A 22 8.76 -8.08 -5.97
C GLY A 22 7.95 -7.95 -4.70
N THR A 23 8.50 -7.35 -3.66
CA THR A 23 7.78 -7.01 -2.43
C THR A 23 8.06 -5.57 -2.06
N GLY A 24 7.16 -4.99 -1.29
CA GLY A 24 7.33 -3.63 -0.78
C GLY A 24 6.58 -3.44 0.52
N ARG A 25 6.88 -2.36 1.20
CA ARG A 25 6.17 -1.99 2.42
C ARG A 25 5.05 -1.05 2.08
N LEU A 26 3.84 -1.41 2.46
CA LEU A 26 2.63 -0.67 2.13
C LEU A 26 2.01 -0.07 3.38
N THR A 27 1.73 1.22 3.32
CA THR A 27 0.94 1.93 4.32
C THR A 27 -0.23 2.58 3.58
N VAL A 28 -1.44 2.39 4.09
CA VAL A 28 -2.64 2.98 3.49
C VAL A 28 -3.24 3.94 4.51
N THR A 29 -3.57 5.15 4.07
CA THR A 29 -4.27 6.11 4.90
C THR A 29 -5.69 6.26 4.33
N VAL A 30 -6.67 5.97 5.16
CA VAL A 30 -8.07 6.14 4.79
C VAL A 30 -8.54 7.44 5.40
N TRP A 31 -8.76 8.45 4.56
CA TRP A 31 -9.09 9.79 5.03
C TRP A 31 -10.54 9.91 5.42
N GLY A 32 -11.45 9.61 4.52
CA GLY A 32 -12.87 9.75 4.75
C GLY A 32 -13.67 9.47 3.50
N GLY A 33 -14.95 9.68 3.61
CA GLY A 33 -15.85 9.47 2.48
C GLY A 33 -17.25 9.95 2.74
N ARG A 34 -18.13 9.66 1.81
CA ARG A 34 -19.54 10.03 1.89
C ARG A 34 -20.35 9.29 0.84
N GLY A 35 -21.68 9.35 0.98
CA GLY A 35 -22.58 8.84 -0.04
C GLY A 35 -23.04 7.41 0.18
N TRP A 36 -22.72 6.81 1.31
CA TRP A 36 -23.25 5.50 1.66
C TRP A 36 -24.39 5.66 2.66
N ARG A 37 -25.48 5.00 2.35
CA ARG A 37 -26.62 4.95 3.26
C ARG A 37 -26.92 3.50 3.57
N GLY A 38 -26.89 3.15 4.86
CA GLY A 38 -27.24 1.83 5.32
C GLY A 38 -28.74 1.60 5.15
N ASP A 39 -29.50 1.83 6.21
CA ASP A 39 -30.95 1.75 6.16
C ASP A 39 -31.58 3.09 5.83
N HIS A 40 -32.86 3.06 5.45
CA HIS A 40 -33.59 4.23 5.00
C HIS A 40 -33.65 5.37 6.01
N PHE A 41 -33.47 5.08 7.29
CA PHE A 41 -33.69 6.05 8.36
C PHE A 41 -32.52 6.21 9.31
N SER A 42 -31.41 5.50 9.10
CA SER A 42 -30.24 5.59 9.96
C SER A 42 -29.02 6.04 9.18
N MET A 43 -28.15 6.76 9.85
CA MET A 43 -26.84 7.08 9.32
C MET A 43 -25.99 5.81 9.30
N THR A 44 -25.02 5.82 8.43
CA THR A 44 -24.14 4.67 8.23
C THR A 44 -23.13 4.55 9.38
N ASP A 45 -22.87 3.33 9.79
CA ASP A 45 -21.83 2.98 10.74
C ASP A 45 -20.68 2.32 9.95
N ALA A 46 -19.91 3.14 9.26
CA ALA A 46 -19.00 2.63 8.24
C ALA A 46 -17.57 2.40 8.74
N TYR A 47 -16.99 1.33 8.28
CA TYR A 47 -15.55 1.12 8.33
C TYR A 47 -15.03 0.70 6.96
N VAL A 48 -13.74 0.83 6.77
CA VAL A 48 -13.08 0.45 5.53
C VAL A 48 -12.10 -0.67 5.80
N ARG A 49 -12.22 -1.75 5.04
CA ARG A 49 -11.24 -2.82 5.03
C ARG A 49 -10.40 -2.70 3.78
N VAL A 50 -9.08 -2.71 3.96
CA VAL A 50 -8.13 -2.70 2.85
C VAL A 50 -7.42 -4.04 2.78
N THR A 51 -7.21 -4.52 1.56
CA THR A 51 -6.55 -5.80 1.32
C THR A 51 -5.56 -5.64 0.18
N ALA A 52 -4.37 -6.15 0.40
CA ALA A 52 -3.32 -6.22 -0.62
C ALA A 52 -2.67 -7.59 -0.51
N GLY A 53 -2.90 -8.44 -1.52
CA GLY A 53 -2.44 -9.82 -1.48
C GLY A 53 -3.00 -10.56 -0.27
N ALA A 54 -2.11 -11.08 0.57
CA ALA A 54 -2.49 -11.81 1.77
C ALA A 54 -2.65 -10.91 3.01
N GLN A 55 -2.36 -9.61 2.88
CA GLN A 55 -2.43 -8.69 4.00
C GLN A 55 -3.76 -7.95 3.99
N SER A 56 -4.34 -7.78 5.18
CA SER A 56 -5.61 -7.08 5.35
C SER A 56 -5.58 -6.28 6.64
N ALA A 57 -6.23 -5.11 6.61
CA ALA A 57 -6.39 -4.27 7.78
C ALA A 57 -7.68 -3.48 7.64
N ARG A 58 -8.18 -2.93 8.74
CA ARG A 58 -9.40 -2.13 8.69
C ARG A 58 -9.31 -0.92 9.60
N THR A 59 -10.12 0.09 9.30
CA THR A 59 -10.30 1.24 10.18
C THR A 59 -11.21 0.88 11.35
N ALA A 60 -11.23 1.77 12.34
CA ALA A 60 -12.32 1.75 13.32
C ALA A 60 -13.64 2.11 12.60
N THR A 61 -14.75 1.80 13.23
CA THR A 61 -16.07 2.16 12.72
C THR A 61 -16.37 3.61 13.05
N ALA A 62 -16.85 4.36 12.06
CA ALA A 62 -17.34 5.71 12.24
C ALA A 62 -18.84 5.62 12.49
N TRP A 63 -19.23 5.65 13.74
CA TRP A 63 -20.62 5.42 14.14
C TRP A 63 -21.52 6.60 13.79
N ASN A 64 -22.62 6.28 13.13
CA ASN A 64 -23.71 7.21 12.90
C ASN A 64 -23.25 8.49 12.17
N GLN A 65 -22.50 8.32 11.08
CA GLN A 65 -21.95 9.44 10.31
C GLN A 65 -22.25 9.29 8.82
N ASP A 66 -22.81 10.34 8.22
CA ASP A 66 -23.02 10.39 6.78
C ASP A 66 -21.74 10.69 6.01
N ARG A 67 -20.82 11.39 6.66
CA ARG A 67 -19.55 11.78 6.09
C ARG A 67 -18.42 11.33 7.02
N PRO A 68 -18.17 10.04 7.10
CA PRO A 68 -17.15 9.55 8.02
C PRO A 68 -15.78 10.11 7.70
N ARG A 69 -15.05 10.44 8.77
CA ARG A 69 -13.65 10.84 8.68
C ARG A 69 -12.87 9.93 9.58
N TRP A 70 -12.13 9.01 8.97
CA TRP A 70 -11.33 8.07 9.74
C TRP A 70 -9.95 8.62 10.05
N GLY A 71 -9.29 9.24 9.06
CA GLY A 71 -7.90 9.65 9.21
C GLY A 71 -7.01 8.50 9.67
N ALA A 72 -7.36 7.29 9.28
CA ALA A 72 -6.73 6.09 9.79
C ALA A 72 -5.54 5.70 8.94
N ARG A 73 -4.40 5.54 9.58
CA ARG A 73 -3.20 5.06 8.93
C ARG A 73 -3.03 3.57 9.22
N LEU A 74 -3.06 2.78 8.16
CA LEU A 74 -3.00 1.33 8.26
C LEU A 74 -1.66 0.85 7.72
N ASP A 75 -0.84 0.30 8.60
CA ASP A 75 0.43 -0.31 8.19
C ASP A 75 0.16 -1.75 7.75
N MET A 76 0.22 -1.97 6.45
CA MET A 76 -0.01 -3.29 5.87
C MET A 76 1.23 -4.18 5.92
N GLY A 77 2.36 -3.63 6.36
CA GLY A 77 3.60 -4.37 6.36
C GLY A 77 4.12 -4.65 4.97
N ARG A 78 4.80 -5.76 4.83
CA ARG A 78 5.37 -6.16 3.55
C ARG A 78 4.32 -6.91 2.74
N VAL A 79 4.14 -6.49 1.50
CA VAL A 79 3.18 -7.09 0.58
C VAL A 79 3.89 -7.60 -0.66
N ALA A 80 3.40 -8.70 -1.22
CA ALA A 80 3.87 -9.19 -2.49
C ALA A 80 3.27 -8.35 -3.62
N LEU A 81 4.07 -8.09 -4.64
CA LEU A 81 3.70 -7.23 -5.75
C LEU A 81 3.84 -7.98 -7.08
N PRO A 82 3.00 -8.97 -7.34
CA PRO A 82 2.99 -9.62 -8.65
C PRO A 82 2.54 -8.64 -9.73
N PRO A 83 2.78 -8.94 -11.01
CA PRO A 83 2.23 -8.13 -12.09
C PRO A 83 0.73 -7.95 -11.91
N GLY A 84 0.27 -6.69 -12.01
CA GLY A 84 -1.14 -6.37 -11.80
C GLY A 84 -1.55 -6.28 -10.33
N ALA A 85 -0.62 -6.17 -9.40
CA ALA A 85 -0.93 -6.03 -7.98
C ALA A 85 -1.91 -4.88 -7.73
N ARG A 86 -2.93 -5.13 -6.92
CA ARG A 86 -3.99 -4.17 -6.66
C ARG A 86 -4.25 -4.03 -5.17
N LEU A 87 -4.71 -2.83 -4.81
CA LEU A 87 -5.22 -2.55 -3.49
C LEU A 87 -6.75 -2.60 -3.57
N ARG A 88 -7.35 -3.43 -2.72
CA ARG A 88 -8.80 -3.54 -2.63
C ARG A 88 -9.28 -2.78 -1.41
N LEU A 89 -10.27 -1.91 -1.61
CA LEU A 89 -10.88 -1.14 -0.54
C LEU A 89 -12.36 -1.50 -0.49
N GLU A 90 -12.82 -1.92 0.67
CA GLU A 90 -14.21 -2.31 0.91
C GLU A 90 -14.81 -1.42 1.99
N VAL A 91 -15.97 -0.86 1.70
CA VAL A 91 -16.72 -0.07 2.68
C VAL A 91 -17.84 -0.92 3.22
N TRP A 92 -17.88 -1.08 4.53
CA TRP A 92 -18.82 -1.92 5.23
C TRP A 92 -19.65 -1.09 6.21
N ASP A 93 -20.90 -1.48 6.39
CA ASP A 93 -21.78 -0.97 7.44
C ASP A 93 -21.78 -1.99 8.57
N GLU A 94 -21.31 -1.59 9.75
CA GLU A 94 -21.25 -2.48 10.89
C GLU A 94 -22.61 -2.67 11.53
N ASP A 95 -23.01 -3.90 11.75
CA ASP A 95 -24.31 -4.23 12.34
C ASP A 95 -24.11 -5.12 13.58
N ASN A 96 -23.62 -4.53 14.66
CA ASN A 96 -23.51 -5.12 15.99
C ASN A 96 -22.89 -6.53 16.01
N GLY A 97 -21.93 -6.76 15.14
CA GLY A 97 -21.16 -8.00 15.15
C GLY A 97 -21.79 -9.18 14.41
N TRP A 98 -22.93 -8.98 13.78
CA TRP A 98 -23.56 -10.04 13.02
C TRP A 98 -23.46 -9.73 11.54
N ASP A 99 -24.29 -9.49 10.79
CA ASP A 99 -24.26 -9.38 9.35
C ASP A 99 -23.83 -7.95 8.90
N ASP A 100 -22.54 -7.67 8.97
CA ASP A 100 -22.05 -6.43 8.37
C ASP A 100 -22.39 -6.40 6.89
N ASP A 101 -22.90 -5.27 6.42
CA ASP A 101 -23.29 -5.12 5.04
C ASP A 101 -22.19 -4.48 4.21
N LEU A 102 -21.85 -5.10 3.11
CA LEU A 102 -20.91 -4.53 2.15
C LEU A 102 -21.61 -3.42 1.37
N LEU A 103 -21.13 -2.19 1.55
CA LEU A 103 -21.72 -1.03 0.89
C LEU A 103 -21.10 -0.79 -0.49
N GLY A 104 -19.87 -1.19 -0.67
CA GLY A 104 -19.20 -1.03 -1.96
C GLY A 104 -17.75 -1.44 -1.92
N VAL A 105 -17.18 -1.63 -3.11
CA VAL A 105 -15.81 -2.06 -3.30
C VAL A 105 -15.19 -1.21 -4.40
N CYS A 106 -13.92 -0.87 -4.22
CA CYS A 106 -13.11 -0.40 -5.34
C CYS A 106 -11.73 -1.05 -5.28
N GLU A 107 -11.10 -1.11 -6.43
CA GLU A 107 -9.74 -1.61 -6.55
C GLU A 107 -8.91 -0.61 -7.33
N VAL A 108 -7.69 -0.38 -6.89
CA VAL A 108 -6.74 0.49 -7.57
C VAL A 108 -5.44 -0.26 -7.80
N GLY A 109 -4.77 0.04 -8.90
CA GLY A 109 -3.46 -0.52 -9.17
C GLY A 109 -2.43 0.01 -8.18
N LEU A 110 -1.56 -0.88 -7.70
CA LEU A 110 -0.46 -0.47 -6.83
C LEU A 110 0.76 -0.11 -7.65
N GLU A 111 1.41 0.98 -7.25
CA GLU A 111 2.69 1.40 -7.82
C GLU A 111 3.56 1.95 -6.70
N ALA A 112 4.85 1.68 -6.79
CA ALA A 112 5.80 2.24 -5.84
C ALA A 112 5.72 3.78 -5.87
N THR A 113 5.70 4.39 -4.69
CA THR A 113 5.55 5.83 -4.57
C THR A 113 6.92 6.49 -4.45
N ALA A 114 7.07 7.66 -5.10
CA ALA A 114 8.30 8.43 -5.00
C ALA A 114 8.33 9.19 -3.68
N ALA A 115 9.51 9.28 -3.09
CA ALA A 115 9.67 10.00 -1.82
C ALA A 115 9.33 11.49 -1.93
N THR A 116 9.31 12.03 -3.14
CA THR A 116 9.03 13.44 -3.39
C THR A 116 7.54 13.76 -3.52
N GLU A 117 6.68 12.77 -3.58
CA GLU A 117 5.24 13.00 -3.64
C GLU A 117 4.70 13.17 -2.23
N GLY A 118 4.17 14.35 -1.90
CA GLY A 118 3.48 14.67 -0.66
C GLY A 118 3.73 13.71 0.52
N ASN A 119 4.88 13.75 1.17
CA ASN A 119 5.31 12.80 2.18
C ASN A 119 5.47 11.35 1.66
N GLY A 120 5.64 11.17 0.35
CA GLY A 120 5.76 9.85 -0.26
C GLY A 120 4.43 9.10 -0.40
N GLU A 121 3.32 9.78 -0.17
CA GLU A 121 2.00 9.18 -0.27
C GLU A 121 1.31 9.57 -1.56
N LYS A 122 0.75 8.59 -2.25
CA LYS A 122 -0.04 8.82 -3.45
C LYS A 122 -1.51 8.94 -3.07
N ALA A 123 -2.09 10.10 -3.34
CA ALA A 123 -3.49 10.35 -3.07
C ALA A 123 -4.37 9.55 -4.04
N GLY A 124 -5.47 9.05 -3.52
CA GLY A 124 -6.42 8.28 -4.31
C GLY A 124 -7.85 8.68 -4.01
N LEU A 125 -8.68 8.46 -5.01
CA LEU A 125 -10.11 8.70 -4.92
C LEU A 125 -10.81 7.58 -5.66
N CYS A 126 -11.78 6.94 -5.02
CA CYS A 126 -12.59 5.95 -5.69
C CYS A 126 -14.05 6.03 -5.25
N PHE A 127 -14.90 5.29 -5.92
CA PHE A 127 -16.35 5.42 -5.78
C PHE A 127 -17.00 4.07 -5.48
N PRO A 128 -16.70 3.45 -4.33
CA PRO A 128 -17.29 2.18 -3.98
C PRO A 128 -18.79 2.36 -3.70
N GLY A 129 -19.62 1.54 -4.34
CA GLY A 129 -21.06 1.52 -4.09
C GLY A 129 -21.76 2.83 -4.36
N GLY A 130 -21.25 3.65 -5.26
CA GLY A 130 -21.84 4.96 -5.54
C GLY A 130 -21.45 6.05 -4.54
N GLY A 131 -20.77 5.71 -3.48
CA GLY A 131 -20.20 6.68 -2.56
C GLY A 131 -18.86 7.19 -3.04
N ARG A 132 -18.23 8.01 -2.23
CA ARG A 132 -16.91 8.59 -2.52
C ARG A 132 -15.97 8.29 -1.37
N LEU A 133 -14.83 7.71 -1.67
CA LEU A 133 -13.81 7.34 -0.69
C LEU A 133 -12.50 8.04 -1.02
N GLU A 134 -11.97 8.78 -0.04
CA GLU A 134 -10.68 9.46 -0.14
C GLU A 134 -9.65 8.68 0.67
N PHE A 135 -8.56 8.32 0.04
CA PHE A 135 -7.49 7.56 0.66
C PHE A 135 -6.15 7.96 0.06
N GLY A 136 -5.10 7.42 0.62
CA GLY A 136 -3.77 7.53 0.06
C GLY A 136 -2.99 6.29 0.40
N TYR A 137 -1.91 6.04 -0.31
CA TYR A 137 -1.03 4.95 0.06
C TYR A 137 0.42 5.29 -0.22
N ARG A 138 1.28 4.66 0.52
CA ARG A 138 2.72 4.73 0.33
C ARG A 138 3.24 3.31 0.16
N LEU A 139 3.87 3.07 -0.97
CA LEU A 139 4.49 1.79 -1.28
C LEU A 139 5.97 2.01 -1.51
N THR A 140 6.78 1.46 -0.62
CA THR A 140 8.22 1.66 -0.64
C THR A 140 8.91 0.34 -0.97
N CYS A 141 9.75 0.37 -1.98
CA CYS A 141 10.59 -0.78 -2.30
C CYS A 141 11.68 -0.97 -1.26
N GLY A 142 12.11 -2.20 -1.11
CA GLY A 142 13.25 -2.50 -0.28
C GLY A 142 14.56 -2.01 -0.89
N ARG A 143 15.64 -2.31 -0.20
CA ARG A 143 16.99 -1.91 -0.59
C ARG A 143 17.33 -2.40 -2.00
N ALA A 144 17.88 -1.52 -2.81
CA ALA A 144 18.33 -1.82 -4.17
C ALA A 144 17.23 -2.34 -5.09
N LEU A 145 15.98 -2.04 -4.79
CA LEU A 145 14.83 -2.39 -5.60
C LEU A 145 14.11 -1.15 -6.08
N GLY A 146 13.59 -1.21 -7.28
CA GLY A 146 12.82 -0.11 -7.88
C GLY A 146 11.87 -0.63 -8.91
N GLY A 147 11.40 0.29 -9.75
CA GLY A 147 10.33 -0.01 -10.68
C GLY A 147 8.98 0.08 -9.99
N SER A 148 7.92 -0.02 -10.77
CA SER A 148 6.56 0.19 -10.25
C SER A 148 6.13 -0.86 -9.23
N LEU A 149 6.67 -2.06 -9.31
CA LEU A 149 6.31 -3.17 -8.42
C LEU A 149 7.52 -3.76 -7.70
N CYS A 150 8.59 -2.98 -7.57
CA CYS A 150 9.80 -3.38 -6.85
C CYS A 150 10.47 -4.64 -7.42
N HIS A 151 10.35 -4.84 -8.73
CA HIS A 151 10.95 -6.00 -9.41
C HIS A 151 12.31 -5.71 -10.02
N ASP A 152 12.71 -4.45 -10.10
CA ASP A 152 13.95 -4.07 -10.75
C ASP A 152 15.06 -3.87 -9.74
N TYR A 153 16.23 -4.42 -10.03
CA TYR A 153 17.40 -4.11 -9.23
C TYR A 153 17.91 -2.73 -9.61
N VAL A 154 18.05 -1.86 -8.63
CA VAL A 154 18.49 -0.49 -8.84
C VAL A 154 19.66 -0.16 -7.90
N PRO A 155 20.49 0.82 -8.30
CA PRO A 155 21.60 1.25 -7.44
C PRO A 155 21.11 1.87 -6.14
N GLN A 156 21.88 1.66 -5.07
CA GLN A 156 21.66 2.33 -3.80
C GLN A 156 22.19 3.76 -3.86
N PRO A 157 21.51 4.70 -3.20
CA PRO A 157 22.07 6.03 -3.03
C PRO A 157 23.37 5.99 -2.24
N PRO A 158 24.34 6.84 -2.57
CA PRO A 158 25.63 6.83 -1.87
C PRO A 158 25.54 7.08 -0.37
N GLU A 159 24.59 7.87 0.08
CA GLU A 159 24.40 8.17 1.49
C GLU A 159 23.65 7.10 2.25
N GLY A 160 23.11 6.13 1.58
CA GLY A 160 22.49 4.98 2.22
C GLY A 160 23.57 3.99 2.60
N ASP A 161 23.47 2.82 2.06
CA ASP A 161 24.55 1.88 2.13
C ASP A 161 25.11 1.63 0.73
N GLY A 162 25.53 2.62 0.11
CA GLY A 162 25.92 2.73 -1.30
C GLY A 162 26.68 1.56 -1.93
N GLY A 163 26.88 0.49 -1.20
CA GLY A 163 27.62 -0.66 -1.72
C GLY A 163 27.08 -1.18 -3.03
N LEU A 164 25.78 -1.45 -3.06
CA LEU A 164 25.14 -1.94 -4.28
C LEU A 164 25.24 -0.96 -5.42
N TYR A 165 25.03 0.32 -5.10
CA TYR A 165 25.09 1.34 -6.11
C TYR A 165 26.45 1.40 -6.80
N ARG A 166 27.51 1.38 -6.03
CA ARG A 166 28.85 1.45 -6.58
C ARG A 166 29.15 0.32 -7.56
N PHE A 167 28.55 -0.78 -7.33
CA PHE A 167 28.71 -1.94 -8.16
C PHE A 167 27.63 -2.09 -9.20
N SER A 168 26.74 -1.13 -9.32
CA SER A 168 25.78 -1.12 -10.40
C SER A 168 26.45 -0.93 -11.76
N ARG A 169 27.65 -0.43 -11.77
CA ARG A 169 28.50 -0.38 -12.98
C ARG A 169 29.25 -1.68 -13.19
N TRP A 170 28.97 -2.59 -12.37
CA TRP A 170 29.54 -3.89 -12.45
C TRP A 170 28.89 -4.72 -13.58
N PRO A 171 29.57 -5.61 -14.28
CA PRO A 171 30.98 -5.84 -14.01
C PRO A 171 31.80 -4.63 -14.38
N PRO A 172 32.87 -4.37 -13.63
CA PRO A 172 33.76 -3.31 -14.02
C PRO A 172 34.29 -3.65 -15.39
N GLY A 173 34.07 -2.71 -16.28
CA GLY A 173 34.62 -2.86 -17.62
C GLY A 173 36.10 -2.93 -17.58
#